data_1b5136156e0b07e993eaa1f5cc0b6f0c
#
_entry.id   1b5136156e0b07e993eaa1f5cc0b6f0c
#
_cell.length_a   1.000
_cell.length_b   1.000
_cell.length_c   1.000
_cell.angle_alpha   90.00
_cell.angle_beta   90.00
_cell.angle_gamma   90.00
#
_symmetry.space_group_name_H-M   'P 1'
#
loop_
_entity.id
_entity.type
_entity.pdbx_description
1 polymer ?
#
loop_
_entity_poly.entity_id
_entity_poly.type
_entity_poly.pdbx_seq_one_letter_code
_entity_poly.pdbx_strand_id
1 'polypeptide(L)'
;MWKNKCFKWLGLSYSAILLFMVFLPTQQSAAAYNIGPDDVLRISVYGYEDLKTETRVSSEGRITFPLIGEVQASGKSSMELEETIAVKLIKGGFIHDAQVSVTVLEHVSGQVSVLGYVNNPGRYPLDSDSSIVDLIAMAGGIQDLGDNKVVVTRSIEGKPHSEELNLRAYMEKADSLAPFKMKQGDTVFVPKAAQFYIYGEVQKPGSYRIEPDISVVKALAIAGGLTLRGTENGIIIKRKTQNGSLQEIDADLSDPILKDDVIFVDERWF
;
A
#
# COMPACT_ATOMS: atom_id res chain seq x y z
N MET A 1 -31.79 65.50 -58.60
CA MET A 1 -32.92 65.66 -57.65
C MET A 1 -32.73 64.65 -56.50
N TRP A 2 -32.30 65.14 -55.33
CA TRP A 2 -32.59 64.70 -53.98
C TRP A 2 -32.16 63.25 -53.57
N LYS A 3 -31.60 62.99 -52.44
CA LYS A 3 -31.24 63.69 -51.19
C LYS A 3 -30.24 62.81 -50.40
N ASN A 4 -29.29 63.42 -49.70
CA ASN A 4 -28.42 62.93 -48.64
C ASN A 4 -29.15 62.09 -47.58
N LYS A 5 -28.53 61.08 -47.10
CA LYS A 5 -28.50 60.77 -45.62
C LYS A 5 -27.23 60.11 -45.20
N CYS A 6 -26.49 60.86 -44.40
CA CYS A 6 -25.40 60.37 -43.51
C CYS A 6 -25.86 59.18 -42.67
N PHE A 7 -25.04 58.15 -42.58
CA PHE A 7 -25.12 57.19 -41.49
C PHE A 7 -23.82 57.18 -40.73
N LYS A 8 -23.94 57.57 -39.47
CA LYS A 8 -22.85 57.69 -38.51
C LYS A 8 -22.20 56.35 -38.24
N TRP A 9 -20.87 56.30 -38.32
CA TRP A 9 -20.05 55.27 -37.81
C TRP A 9 -20.04 55.36 -36.25
N LEU A 10 -20.64 54.39 -35.56
CA LEU A 10 -20.43 54.14 -34.15
C LEU A 10 -19.30 53.15 -34.05
N GLY A 11 -18.13 53.61 -33.59
CA GLY A 11 -17.02 52.80 -33.24
C GLY A 11 -17.33 52.00 -31.99
N LEU A 12 -17.37 50.65 -32.10
CA LEU A 12 -17.25 49.77 -30.97
C LEU A 12 -15.77 49.41 -30.78
N SER A 13 -15.15 50.05 -29.78
CA SER A 13 -13.86 49.65 -29.28
C SER A 13 -14.01 48.35 -28.53
N TYR A 14 -13.58 47.24 -29.12
CA TYR A 14 -13.35 45.97 -28.38
C TYR A 14 -12.12 46.12 -27.48
N SER A 15 -12.39 46.42 -26.23
CA SER A 15 -11.39 46.35 -25.15
C SER A 15 -11.14 44.84 -24.85
N ALA A 16 -10.08 44.32 -25.43
CA ALA A 16 -9.59 42.95 -25.12
C ALA A 16 -9.06 42.96 -23.69
N ILE A 17 -9.87 42.52 -22.73
CA ILE A 17 -9.42 42.20 -21.37
C ILE A 17 -8.64 40.91 -21.46
N LEU A 18 -7.32 41.02 -21.52
CA LEU A 18 -6.37 39.92 -21.41
C LEU A 18 -6.38 39.45 -19.93
N LEU A 19 -7.19 38.42 -19.65
CA LEU A 19 -7.23 37.76 -18.33
C LEU A 19 -5.90 37.00 -18.13
N PHE A 20 -4.95 37.69 -17.51
CA PHE A 20 -3.67 37.07 -17.10
C PHE A 20 -3.93 36.10 -15.94
N MET A 21 -4.21 34.86 -16.28
CA MET A 21 -4.38 33.76 -15.30
C MET A 21 -3.03 33.52 -14.65
N VAL A 22 -2.80 34.14 -13.49
CA VAL A 22 -1.62 33.90 -12.67
C VAL A 22 -1.70 32.45 -12.19
N PHE A 23 -0.97 31.58 -12.86
CA PHE A 23 -0.73 30.21 -12.43
C PHE A 23 0.21 30.29 -11.22
N LEU A 24 -0.37 30.40 -10.02
CA LEU A 24 0.39 30.19 -8.78
C LEU A 24 0.76 28.72 -8.72
N PRO A 25 2.04 28.35 -8.72
CA PRO A 25 2.42 26.98 -8.45
C PRO A 25 1.94 26.67 -7.03
N THR A 26 0.99 25.75 -6.90
CA THR A 26 0.70 25.10 -5.62
C THR A 26 1.98 24.40 -5.21
N GLN A 27 2.72 24.99 -4.26
CA GLN A 27 3.80 24.30 -3.57
C GLN A 27 3.15 23.12 -2.83
N GLN A 28 3.26 21.95 -3.43
CA GLN A 28 2.97 20.69 -2.77
C GLN A 28 4.03 20.56 -1.68
N SER A 29 3.64 20.90 -0.44
CA SER A 29 4.46 20.65 0.74
C SER A 29 4.63 19.13 0.81
N ALA A 30 5.81 18.64 0.47
CA ALA A 30 6.18 17.27 0.76
C ALA A 30 6.01 17.12 2.28
N ALA A 31 5.15 16.20 2.70
CA ALA A 31 4.92 15.95 4.11
C ALA A 31 6.26 15.54 4.74
N ALA A 32 6.71 16.32 5.71
CA ALA A 32 8.01 16.12 6.33
C ALA A 32 8.02 14.79 7.09
N TYR A 33 9.07 14.00 6.89
CA TYR A 33 9.32 12.79 7.68
C TYR A 33 9.44 13.17 9.15
N ASN A 34 8.70 12.48 10.02
CA ASN A 34 8.82 12.61 11.45
C ASN A 34 9.77 11.55 12.00
N ILE A 35 10.81 11.99 12.67
CA ILE A 35 11.80 11.15 13.34
C ILE A 35 11.09 10.25 14.36
N GLY A 36 11.48 9.00 14.43
CA GLY A 36 10.92 8.03 15.38
C GLY A 36 11.97 7.18 16.09
N PRO A 37 11.56 6.29 16.99
CA PRO A 37 12.46 5.38 17.68
C PRO A 37 13.28 4.52 16.69
N ASP A 38 14.51 4.20 17.08
CA ASP A 38 15.48 3.43 16.31
C ASP A 38 16.07 4.11 15.06
N ASP A 39 15.59 5.28 14.66
CA ASP A 39 16.23 6.06 13.58
C ASP A 39 17.66 6.43 13.96
N VAL A 40 18.55 6.44 12.96
CA VAL A 40 19.93 6.90 13.15
C VAL A 40 20.08 8.28 12.56
N LEU A 41 20.49 9.23 13.43
CA LEU A 41 20.66 10.62 13.08
C LEU A 41 22.13 11.00 13.09
N ARG A 42 22.53 11.82 12.11
CA ARG A 42 23.80 12.58 12.15
C ARG A 42 23.48 14.04 12.42
N ILE A 43 24.07 14.55 13.47
CA ILE A 43 23.88 15.95 13.90
C ILE A 43 25.22 16.63 13.82
N SER A 44 25.27 17.79 13.19
CA SER A 44 26.46 18.62 13.09
C SER A 44 26.15 20.07 13.41
N VAL A 45 27.12 20.79 14.00
CA VAL A 45 27.00 22.20 14.29
C VAL A 45 28.08 22.91 13.49
N TYR A 46 27.69 23.90 12.70
CA TYR A 46 28.65 24.64 11.85
C TYR A 46 29.73 25.31 12.66
N GLY A 47 30.98 25.07 12.29
CA GLY A 47 32.14 25.61 13.00
C GLY A 47 32.59 24.83 14.25
N TYR A 48 31.91 23.71 14.58
CA TYR A 48 32.20 22.90 15.77
C TYR A 48 32.25 21.41 15.41
N GLU A 49 33.34 20.99 14.78
CA GLU A 49 33.52 19.58 14.35
C GLU A 49 33.47 18.58 15.53
N ASP A 50 33.90 19.00 16.73
CA ASP A 50 33.87 18.17 17.93
C ASP A 50 32.45 17.83 18.42
N LEU A 51 31.44 18.55 17.95
CA LEU A 51 30.03 18.29 18.27
C LEU A 51 29.34 17.41 17.22
N LYS A 52 30.05 17.02 16.15
CA LYS A 52 29.47 16.08 15.18
C LYS A 52 29.23 14.74 15.83
N THR A 53 27.96 14.34 15.86
CA THR A 53 27.49 13.16 16.58
C THR A 53 26.61 12.30 15.69
N GLU A 54 26.85 10.99 15.68
CA GLU A 54 25.91 10.02 15.14
C GLU A 54 25.25 9.31 16.34
N THR A 55 23.95 9.36 16.38
CA THR A 55 23.18 8.83 17.50
C THR A 55 21.91 8.13 17.03
N ARG A 56 21.53 7.07 17.74
CA ARG A 56 20.25 6.38 17.54
C ARG A 56 19.22 6.95 18.46
N VAL A 57 18.02 7.15 17.94
CA VAL A 57 16.86 7.56 18.76
C VAL A 57 16.44 6.38 19.65
N SER A 58 16.36 6.63 20.94
CA SER A 58 15.96 5.61 21.93
C SER A 58 14.51 5.18 21.76
N SER A 59 14.13 4.06 22.39
CA SER A 59 12.73 3.59 22.43
C SER A 59 11.77 4.61 23.05
N GLU A 60 12.30 5.51 23.88
CA GLU A 60 11.53 6.63 24.48
C GLU A 60 11.47 7.87 23.57
N GLY A 61 12.07 7.79 22.37
CA GLY A 61 12.09 8.87 21.39
C GLY A 61 13.09 9.97 21.68
N ARG A 62 14.12 9.72 22.50
CA ARG A 62 15.15 10.70 22.89
C ARG A 62 16.50 10.38 22.26
N ILE A 63 17.29 11.41 22.06
CA ILE A 63 18.70 11.34 21.69
C ILE A 63 19.55 11.99 22.77
N THR A 64 20.81 11.58 22.87
CA THR A 64 21.80 12.27 23.70
C THR A 64 22.71 13.09 22.80
N PHE A 65 22.86 14.39 23.12
CA PHE A 65 23.73 15.30 22.39
C PHE A 65 24.73 15.97 23.34
N PRO A 66 26.00 16.15 22.94
CA PRO A 66 27.02 16.79 23.76
C PRO A 66 26.55 18.14 24.29
N LEU A 67 27.01 18.53 25.49
CA LEU A 67 26.73 19.75 26.21
C LEU A 67 25.29 19.93 26.72
N ILE A 68 24.28 19.48 25.99
CA ILE A 68 22.86 19.71 26.33
C ILE A 68 22.12 18.47 26.83
N GLY A 69 22.79 17.29 26.85
CA GLY A 69 22.21 16.05 27.36
C GLY A 69 21.08 15.50 26.49
N GLU A 70 20.00 15.04 27.12
CA GLU A 70 18.87 14.43 26.43
C GLU A 70 17.98 15.46 25.74
N VAL A 71 17.58 15.13 24.49
CA VAL A 71 16.68 15.91 23.64
C VAL A 71 15.60 15.01 23.06
N GLN A 72 14.34 15.45 23.14
CA GLN A 72 13.24 14.77 22.49
C GLN A 72 13.35 14.94 20.97
N ALA A 73 13.49 13.81 20.27
CA ALA A 73 13.61 13.75 18.82
C ALA A 73 12.38 13.16 18.14
N SER A 74 11.76 12.13 18.74
CA SER A 74 10.59 11.46 18.16
C SER A 74 9.39 12.41 18.04
N GLY A 75 8.70 12.31 16.90
CA GLY A 75 7.56 13.14 16.54
C GLY A 75 7.93 14.50 15.94
N LYS A 76 9.23 14.83 15.86
CA LYS A 76 9.73 16.06 15.24
C LYS A 76 10.23 15.80 13.84
N SER A 77 10.10 16.79 12.96
CA SER A 77 10.84 16.85 11.71
C SER A 77 12.33 17.17 11.96
N SER A 78 13.20 16.91 10.98
CA SER A 78 14.63 17.28 11.09
C SER A 78 14.78 18.75 11.42
N MET A 79 14.02 19.64 10.77
CA MET A 79 14.04 21.08 10.98
C MET A 79 13.65 21.48 12.41
N GLU A 80 12.59 20.89 12.96
CA GLU A 80 12.16 21.16 14.34
C GLU A 80 13.18 20.66 15.37
N LEU A 81 13.87 19.56 15.06
CA LEU A 81 14.95 19.06 15.91
C LEU A 81 16.19 19.95 15.85
N GLU A 82 16.58 20.46 14.65
CA GLU A 82 17.64 21.45 14.46
C GLU A 82 17.40 22.69 15.32
N GLU A 83 16.19 23.27 15.23
CA GLU A 83 15.81 24.42 16.02
C GLU A 83 15.85 24.12 17.53
N THR A 84 15.34 22.95 17.93
CA THR A 84 15.31 22.54 19.35
C THR A 84 16.73 22.45 19.93
N ILE A 85 17.68 21.86 19.18
CA ILE A 85 19.09 21.72 19.59
C ILE A 85 19.77 23.10 19.62
N ALA A 86 19.59 23.90 18.56
CA ALA A 86 20.16 25.25 18.48
C ALA A 86 19.74 26.12 19.67
N VAL A 87 18.43 26.15 19.98
CA VAL A 87 17.90 26.90 21.12
C VAL A 87 18.48 26.43 22.45
N LYS A 88 18.66 25.12 22.66
CA LYS A 88 19.26 24.59 23.89
C LYS A 88 20.73 24.95 24.01
N LEU A 89 21.52 24.92 22.90
CA LEU A 89 22.93 25.31 22.90
C LEU A 89 23.12 26.80 23.21
N ILE A 90 22.25 27.66 22.64
CA ILE A 90 22.28 29.11 22.88
C ILE A 90 21.88 29.43 24.31
N LYS A 91 20.75 28.89 24.78
CA LYS A 91 20.22 29.13 26.14
C LYS A 91 21.16 28.59 27.24
N GLY A 92 21.86 27.48 26.93
CA GLY A 92 22.88 26.91 27.82
C GLY A 92 24.16 27.72 27.88
N GLY A 93 24.31 28.75 27.05
CA GLY A 93 25.53 29.59 26.99
C GLY A 93 26.73 28.89 26.35
N PHE A 94 26.52 27.76 25.66
CA PHE A 94 27.60 26.99 25.05
C PHE A 94 28.05 27.61 23.71
N ILE A 95 27.10 28.12 22.93
CA ILE A 95 27.34 28.69 21.59
C ILE A 95 26.42 29.91 21.42
N HIS A 96 26.98 31.02 20.93
CA HIS A 96 26.24 32.27 20.72
C HIS A 96 25.31 32.24 19.51
N ASP A 97 25.76 31.62 18.42
CA ASP A 97 25.01 31.45 17.18
C ASP A 97 25.20 30.01 16.69
N ALA A 98 24.25 29.14 17.01
CA ALA A 98 24.30 27.72 16.70
C ALA A 98 23.52 27.42 15.42
N GLN A 99 24.23 27.09 14.35
CA GLN A 99 23.65 26.56 13.12
C GLN A 99 23.79 25.04 13.15
N VAL A 100 22.67 24.36 13.37
CA VAL A 100 22.60 22.91 13.52
C VAL A 100 22.02 22.29 12.25
N SER A 101 22.60 21.19 11.82
CA SER A 101 22.06 20.36 10.72
C SER A 101 21.82 18.94 11.22
N VAL A 102 20.62 18.42 10.97
CA VAL A 102 20.20 17.07 11.32
C VAL A 102 19.89 16.29 10.04
N THR A 103 20.62 15.22 9.82
CA THR A 103 20.41 14.30 8.70
C THR A 103 20.01 12.94 9.22
N VAL A 104 18.90 12.39 8.75
CA VAL A 104 18.50 11.00 9.05
C VAL A 104 19.32 10.09 8.14
N LEU A 105 20.16 9.25 8.74
CA LEU A 105 21.00 8.27 8.04
C LEU A 105 20.25 6.98 7.76
N GLU A 106 19.47 6.52 8.74
CA GLU A 106 18.66 5.31 8.63
C GLU A 106 17.24 5.60 9.11
N HIS A 107 16.26 5.43 8.21
CA HIS A 107 14.85 5.56 8.50
C HIS A 107 14.30 4.21 8.97
N VAL A 108 14.53 3.85 10.24
CA VAL A 108 14.09 2.56 10.80
C VAL A 108 12.64 2.64 11.27
N SER A 109 12.27 3.74 11.91
CA SER A 109 10.94 3.95 12.47
C SER A 109 9.86 4.17 11.42
N GLY A 110 10.24 4.76 10.29
CA GLY A 110 9.32 5.09 9.20
C GLY A 110 9.08 3.95 8.22
N GLN A 111 9.16 2.69 8.66
CA GLN A 111 8.98 1.55 7.78
C GLN A 111 7.72 0.77 8.08
N VAL A 112 7.18 0.13 7.04
CA VAL A 112 6.15 -0.90 7.11
C VAL A 112 6.70 -2.19 6.55
N SER A 113 6.23 -3.31 7.10
CA SER A 113 6.59 -4.63 6.62
C SER A 113 5.53 -5.16 5.66
N VAL A 114 5.95 -5.66 4.50
CA VAL A 114 5.06 -6.36 3.55
C VAL A 114 5.52 -7.79 3.43
N LEU A 115 4.65 -8.74 3.76
CA LEU A 115 4.94 -10.16 3.88
C LEU A 115 3.94 -11.01 3.09
N GLY A 116 4.29 -12.27 2.85
CA GLY A 116 3.44 -13.26 2.20
C GLY A 116 3.58 -13.26 0.68
N TYR A 117 2.47 -13.45 -0.05
CA TYR A 117 2.44 -13.66 -1.49
C TYR A 117 2.47 -12.33 -2.28
N VAL A 118 3.56 -11.56 -2.09
CA VAL A 118 3.94 -10.41 -2.92
C VAL A 118 5.23 -10.72 -3.66
N ASN A 119 5.50 -10.01 -4.77
CA ASN A 119 6.69 -10.30 -5.58
C ASN A 119 7.99 -10.01 -4.81
N ASN A 120 8.03 -8.93 -4.05
CA ASN A 120 9.20 -8.54 -3.26
C ASN A 120 8.77 -8.32 -1.80
N PRO A 121 8.75 -9.36 -0.95
CA PRO A 121 8.48 -9.18 0.47
C PRO A 121 9.66 -8.45 1.13
N GLY A 122 9.35 -7.55 2.10
CA GLY A 122 10.40 -6.76 2.74
C GLY A 122 9.87 -5.62 3.58
N ARG A 123 10.79 -4.74 3.99
CA ARG A 123 10.46 -3.48 4.66
C ARG A 123 10.52 -2.34 3.66
N TYR A 124 9.52 -1.48 3.71
CA TYR A 124 9.38 -0.35 2.80
C TYR A 124 9.27 0.95 3.58
N PRO A 125 9.95 2.01 3.11
CA PRO A 125 9.79 3.33 3.72
C PRO A 125 8.34 3.79 3.55
N LEU A 126 7.81 4.43 4.58
CA LEU A 126 6.47 4.99 4.58
C LEU A 126 6.56 6.51 4.50
N ASP A 127 6.08 7.06 3.41
CA ASP A 127 5.81 8.49 3.31
C ASP A 127 4.49 8.83 3.98
N SER A 128 4.33 10.07 4.45
CA SER A 128 3.19 10.51 5.28
C SER A 128 1.81 10.27 4.66
N ASP A 129 1.73 10.14 3.35
CA ASP A 129 0.48 9.94 2.62
C ASP A 129 0.39 8.58 1.92
N SER A 130 1.34 7.66 2.17
CA SER A 130 1.35 6.35 1.54
C SER A 130 0.12 5.52 1.92
N SER A 131 -0.56 5.03 0.91
CA SER A 131 -1.67 4.09 1.05
C SER A 131 -1.20 2.64 1.01
N ILE A 132 -2.08 1.71 1.38
CA ILE A 132 -1.80 0.27 1.23
C ILE A 132 -1.55 -0.12 -0.23
N VAL A 133 -2.19 0.57 -1.19
CA VAL A 133 -2.02 0.31 -2.61
C VAL A 133 -0.61 0.69 -3.06
N ASP A 134 -0.10 1.83 -2.60
CA ASP A 134 1.27 2.27 -2.90
C ASP A 134 2.30 1.26 -2.38
N LEU A 135 2.11 0.76 -1.16
CA LEU A 135 2.99 -0.26 -0.59
C LEU A 135 2.99 -1.58 -1.36
N ILE A 136 1.81 -2.06 -1.75
CA ILE A 136 1.71 -3.27 -2.57
C ILE A 136 2.36 -3.04 -3.94
N ALA A 137 2.22 -1.85 -4.54
CA ALA A 137 2.90 -1.49 -5.78
C ALA A 137 4.43 -1.47 -5.61
N MET A 138 4.95 -0.89 -4.51
CA MET A 138 6.38 -0.92 -4.17
C MET A 138 6.90 -2.34 -3.96
N ALA A 139 6.06 -3.24 -3.40
CA ALA A 139 6.36 -4.66 -3.27
C ALA A 139 6.25 -5.44 -4.59
N GLY A 140 6.04 -4.75 -5.72
CA GLY A 140 5.94 -5.36 -7.05
C GLY A 140 4.61 -6.03 -7.35
N GLY A 141 3.58 -5.79 -6.53
CA GLY A 141 2.25 -6.38 -6.66
C GLY A 141 2.10 -7.72 -5.95
N ILE A 142 0.87 -8.23 -5.96
CA ILE A 142 0.51 -9.55 -5.42
C ILE A 142 0.87 -10.62 -6.46
N GLN A 143 1.46 -11.73 -6.00
CA GLN A 143 1.73 -12.90 -6.85
C GLN A 143 0.44 -13.58 -7.30
N ASP A 144 0.50 -14.38 -8.37
CA ASP A 144 -0.65 -15.10 -8.93
C ASP A 144 -1.40 -15.98 -7.89
N LEU A 145 -0.66 -16.54 -6.95
CA LEU A 145 -1.20 -17.37 -5.88
C LEU A 145 -1.57 -16.58 -4.61
N GLY A 146 -1.38 -15.26 -4.61
CA GLY A 146 -1.74 -14.40 -3.48
C GLY A 146 -3.23 -14.04 -3.47
N ASP A 147 -3.78 -13.81 -2.28
CA ASP A 147 -5.18 -13.38 -2.13
C ASP A 147 -5.32 -11.86 -2.33
N ASN A 148 -6.46 -11.42 -2.83
CA ASN A 148 -6.83 -10.01 -2.85
C ASN A 148 -7.26 -9.50 -1.45
N LYS A 149 -7.56 -10.40 -0.52
CA LYS A 149 -7.79 -10.08 0.89
C LYS A 149 -6.45 -10.03 1.59
N VAL A 150 -6.05 -8.84 2.00
CA VAL A 150 -4.82 -8.62 2.76
C VAL A 150 -5.15 -8.36 4.21
N VAL A 151 -4.24 -8.75 5.10
CA VAL A 151 -4.37 -8.51 6.54
C VAL A 151 -3.39 -7.41 6.93
N VAL A 152 -3.91 -6.32 7.45
CA VAL A 152 -3.09 -5.24 8.02
C VAL A 152 -3.07 -5.40 9.53
N THR A 153 -1.89 -5.58 10.10
CA THR A 153 -1.70 -5.67 11.55
C THR A 153 -1.00 -4.41 12.05
N ARG A 154 -1.60 -3.77 13.01
CA ARG A 154 -1.12 -2.55 13.67
C ARG A 154 -1.01 -2.76 15.17
N SER A 155 0.04 -2.24 15.79
CA SER A 155 0.14 -2.21 17.26
C SER A 155 -0.60 -0.97 17.79
N ILE A 156 -1.64 -1.19 18.61
CA ILE A 156 -2.38 -0.15 19.30
C ILE A 156 -2.21 -0.41 20.79
N GLU A 157 -1.62 0.54 21.52
CA GLU A 157 -1.33 0.41 22.97
C GLU A 157 -0.57 -0.90 23.32
N GLY A 158 0.36 -1.31 22.45
CA GLY A 158 1.16 -2.53 22.64
C GLY A 158 0.41 -3.84 22.34
N LYS A 159 -0.84 -3.77 21.87
CA LYS A 159 -1.62 -4.96 21.45
C LYS A 159 -1.75 -5.01 19.93
N PRO A 160 -1.57 -6.18 19.32
CA PRO A 160 -1.79 -6.33 17.89
C PRO A 160 -3.28 -6.22 17.56
N HIS A 161 -3.60 -5.37 16.61
CA HIS A 161 -4.93 -5.25 16.02
C HIS A 161 -4.81 -5.57 14.52
N SER A 162 -5.60 -6.53 14.06
CA SER A 162 -5.59 -6.97 12.66
C SER A 162 -6.90 -6.63 11.98
N GLU A 163 -6.80 -6.07 10.77
CA GLU A 163 -7.93 -5.72 9.93
C GLU A 163 -7.76 -6.38 8.55
N GLU A 164 -8.84 -7.01 8.05
CA GLU A 164 -8.85 -7.57 6.70
C GLU A 164 -9.38 -6.54 5.71
N LEU A 165 -8.62 -6.33 4.63
CA LEU A 165 -9.00 -5.45 3.54
C LEU A 165 -9.02 -6.22 2.22
N ASN A 166 -10.13 -6.15 1.49
CA ASN A 166 -10.20 -6.66 0.13
C ASN A 166 -9.72 -5.58 -0.85
N LEU A 167 -8.47 -5.70 -1.30
CA LEU A 167 -7.83 -4.71 -2.18
C LEU A 167 -8.57 -4.53 -3.50
N ARG A 168 -9.06 -5.60 -4.11
CA ARG A 168 -9.81 -5.52 -5.37
C ARG A 168 -11.08 -4.70 -5.21
N ALA A 169 -11.91 -5.06 -4.22
CA ALA A 169 -13.14 -4.31 -3.93
C ALA A 169 -12.85 -2.87 -3.50
N TYR A 170 -11.73 -2.64 -2.82
CA TYR A 170 -11.26 -1.31 -2.44
C TYR A 170 -10.89 -0.47 -3.66
N MET A 171 -10.13 -1.02 -4.62
CA MET A 171 -9.73 -0.31 -5.84
C MET A 171 -10.91 -0.04 -6.78
N GLU A 172 -11.87 -0.98 -6.88
CA GLU A 172 -13.10 -0.81 -7.67
C GLU A 172 -14.00 0.32 -7.14
N LYS A 173 -13.88 0.65 -5.85
CA LYS A 173 -14.65 1.72 -5.17
C LYS A 173 -13.80 2.92 -4.79
N ALA A 174 -12.62 3.08 -5.36
CA ALA A 174 -11.63 4.09 -4.95
C ALA A 174 -12.17 5.53 -4.97
N ASP A 175 -13.09 5.85 -5.88
CA ASP A 175 -13.71 7.18 -5.96
C ASP A 175 -14.63 7.52 -4.77
N SER A 176 -15.08 6.52 -4.01
CA SER A 176 -16.05 6.67 -2.92
C SER A 176 -15.49 6.33 -1.53
N LEU A 177 -14.28 5.77 -1.45
CA LEU A 177 -13.65 5.37 -0.19
C LEU A 177 -12.44 6.27 0.12
N ALA A 178 -12.31 6.66 1.39
CA ALA A 178 -11.10 7.34 1.85
C ALA A 178 -9.88 6.40 1.71
N PRO A 179 -8.70 6.93 1.34
CA PRO A 179 -7.48 6.14 1.24
C PRO A 179 -7.18 5.44 2.58
N PHE A 180 -6.94 4.13 2.52
CA PHE A 180 -6.48 3.39 3.69
C PHE A 180 -5.04 3.77 3.97
N LYS A 181 -4.86 4.75 4.86
CA LYS A 181 -3.54 5.29 5.21
C LYS A 181 -2.80 4.32 6.12
N MET A 182 -1.59 4.00 5.72
CA MET A 182 -0.69 3.19 6.51
C MET A 182 -0.03 4.02 7.62
N LYS A 183 0.38 3.36 8.69
CA LYS A 183 1.13 3.96 9.79
C LYS A 183 2.46 3.24 9.98
N GLN A 184 3.41 3.95 10.55
CA GLN A 184 4.72 3.38 10.91
C GLN A 184 4.55 2.13 11.79
N GLY A 185 5.31 1.10 11.49
CA GLY A 185 5.26 -0.17 12.20
C GLY A 185 4.11 -1.10 11.79
N ASP A 186 3.24 -0.69 10.87
CA ASP A 186 2.23 -1.59 10.33
C ASP A 186 2.86 -2.76 9.60
N THR A 187 2.19 -3.89 9.63
CA THR A 187 2.55 -5.07 8.85
C THR A 187 1.41 -5.43 7.93
N VAL A 188 1.70 -5.51 6.63
CA VAL A 188 0.78 -6.00 5.60
C VAL A 188 1.14 -7.43 5.29
N PHE A 189 0.20 -8.35 5.47
CA PHE A 189 0.36 -9.75 5.12
C PHE A 189 -0.60 -10.13 4.01
N VAL A 190 -0.06 -10.65 2.91
CA VAL A 190 -0.83 -11.18 1.78
C VAL A 190 -0.88 -12.70 1.91
N PRO A 191 -2.02 -13.28 2.27
CA PRO A 191 -2.16 -14.73 2.39
C PRO A 191 -2.17 -15.41 1.03
N LYS A 192 -2.00 -16.73 1.03
CA LYS A 192 -2.24 -17.53 -0.16
C LYS A 192 -3.74 -17.54 -0.47
N ALA A 193 -4.07 -17.32 -1.75
CA ALA A 193 -5.46 -17.40 -2.21
C ALA A 193 -6.02 -18.81 -1.99
N ALA A 194 -7.32 -18.88 -1.70
CA ALA A 194 -8.03 -20.13 -1.69
C ALA A 194 -7.92 -20.83 -3.07
N GLN A 195 -7.75 -22.14 -3.06
CA GLN A 195 -7.57 -22.96 -4.27
C GLN A 195 -8.58 -24.08 -4.32
N PHE A 196 -8.84 -24.57 -5.53
CA PHE A 196 -9.48 -25.85 -5.81
C PHE A 196 -8.54 -26.67 -6.71
N TYR A 197 -8.82 -27.95 -6.82
CA TYR A 197 -8.04 -28.88 -7.58
C TYR A 197 -8.93 -29.54 -8.63
N ILE A 198 -8.40 -29.79 -9.83
CA ILE A 198 -9.13 -30.49 -10.88
C ILE A 198 -8.22 -31.53 -11.53
N TYR A 199 -8.74 -32.74 -11.75
CA TYR A 199 -8.03 -33.83 -12.38
C TYR A 199 -8.99 -34.75 -13.15
N GLY A 200 -8.43 -35.73 -13.86
CA GLY A 200 -9.17 -36.62 -14.76
C GLY A 200 -9.13 -36.10 -16.19
N GLU A 201 -10.21 -36.24 -16.94
CA GLU A 201 -10.30 -35.96 -18.37
C GLU A 201 -10.47 -34.46 -18.67
N VAL A 202 -9.52 -33.66 -18.20
CA VAL A 202 -9.40 -32.23 -18.50
C VAL A 202 -8.07 -31.93 -19.19
N GLN A 203 -8.02 -30.87 -20.01
CA GLN A 203 -6.82 -30.52 -20.78
C GLN A 203 -5.62 -30.15 -19.90
N LYS A 204 -5.87 -29.46 -18.79
CA LYS A 204 -4.83 -28.96 -17.87
C LYS A 204 -5.22 -29.29 -16.44
N PRO A 205 -4.97 -30.53 -15.97
CA PRO A 205 -5.17 -30.88 -14.58
C PRO A 205 -4.21 -30.08 -13.68
N GLY A 206 -4.66 -29.69 -12.46
CA GLY A 206 -3.83 -28.92 -11.56
C GLY A 206 -4.61 -28.25 -10.45
N SER A 207 -3.94 -27.31 -9.76
CA SER A 207 -4.55 -26.45 -8.74
C SER A 207 -4.80 -25.05 -9.29
N TYR A 208 -5.95 -24.49 -8.98
CA TYR A 208 -6.39 -23.19 -9.48
C TYR A 208 -6.88 -22.33 -8.35
N ARG A 209 -6.69 -21.03 -8.49
CA ARG A 209 -7.20 -20.03 -7.56
C ARG A 209 -8.72 -19.97 -7.65
N ILE A 210 -9.36 -19.82 -6.49
CA ILE A 210 -10.82 -19.56 -6.43
C ILE A 210 -11.06 -18.07 -6.72
N GLU A 211 -11.87 -17.82 -7.72
CA GLU A 211 -12.41 -16.50 -8.00
C GLU A 211 -13.84 -16.36 -7.44
N PRO A 212 -14.34 -15.15 -7.23
CA PRO A 212 -15.74 -14.95 -6.87
C PRO A 212 -16.68 -15.63 -7.87
N ASP A 213 -17.70 -16.29 -7.34
CA ASP A 213 -18.77 -16.98 -8.13
C ASP A 213 -18.22 -18.04 -9.11
N ILE A 214 -17.14 -18.74 -8.72
CA ILE A 214 -16.63 -19.86 -9.51
C ILE A 214 -17.59 -21.04 -9.46
N SER A 215 -17.89 -21.59 -10.64
CA SER A 215 -18.72 -22.79 -10.80
C SER A 215 -17.93 -23.89 -11.53
N VAL A 216 -18.48 -25.09 -11.57
CA VAL A 216 -17.85 -26.23 -12.25
C VAL A 216 -17.55 -25.90 -13.72
N VAL A 217 -18.50 -25.30 -14.45
CA VAL A 217 -18.25 -24.92 -15.86
C VAL A 217 -17.10 -23.91 -16.01
N LYS A 218 -17.00 -22.94 -15.08
CA LYS A 218 -15.90 -21.97 -15.08
C LYS A 218 -14.55 -22.65 -14.77
N ALA A 219 -14.54 -23.59 -13.84
CA ALA A 219 -13.35 -24.37 -13.51
C ALA A 219 -12.88 -25.23 -14.67
N LEU A 220 -13.80 -25.90 -15.38
CA LEU A 220 -13.48 -26.63 -16.62
C LEU A 220 -12.87 -25.70 -17.65
N ALA A 221 -13.47 -24.53 -17.88
CA ALA A 221 -12.96 -23.54 -18.83
C ALA A 221 -11.52 -23.08 -18.49
N ILE A 222 -11.25 -22.81 -17.22
CA ILE A 222 -9.90 -22.43 -16.74
C ILE A 222 -8.91 -23.59 -16.93
N ALA A 223 -9.35 -24.84 -16.72
CA ALA A 223 -8.56 -26.04 -16.96
C ALA A 223 -8.42 -26.40 -18.45
N GLY A 224 -8.84 -25.52 -19.37
CA GLY A 224 -8.72 -25.70 -20.82
C GLY A 224 -9.82 -26.54 -21.45
N GLY A 225 -10.87 -26.87 -20.70
CA GLY A 225 -11.98 -27.72 -21.15
C GLY A 225 -11.72 -29.22 -20.98
N LEU A 226 -12.66 -30.02 -21.42
CA LEU A 226 -12.56 -31.47 -21.41
C LEU A 226 -11.60 -32.00 -22.48
N THR A 227 -11.01 -33.16 -22.24
CA THR A 227 -10.35 -33.93 -23.30
C THR A 227 -11.37 -34.52 -24.25
N LEU A 228 -10.91 -35.17 -25.34
CA LEU A 228 -11.79 -35.90 -26.27
C LEU A 228 -12.49 -37.09 -25.59
N ARG A 229 -12.02 -37.54 -24.46
CA ARG A 229 -12.57 -38.64 -23.66
C ARG A 229 -13.43 -38.20 -22.51
N GLY A 230 -13.35 -36.92 -22.11
CA GLY A 230 -14.08 -36.35 -20.96
C GLY A 230 -15.58 -36.23 -21.20
N THR A 231 -16.34 -36.27 -20.13
CA THR A 231 -17.79 -36.08 -20.15
C THR A 231 -18.24 -35.05 -19.12
N GLU A 232 -19.27 -34.28 -19.46
CA GLU A 232 -19.92 -33.34 -18.52
C GLU A 232 -20.85 -34.06 -17.53
N ASN A 233 -21.25 -35.30 -17.82
CA ASN A 233 -22.19 -36.09 -16.99
C ASN A 233 -21.51 -36.93 -15.91
N GLY A 234 -20.20 -36.86 -15.76
CA GLY A 234 -19.42 -37.63 -14.79
C GLY A 234 -18.48 -36.76 -13.95
N ILE A 235 -18.98 -35.62 -13.51
CA ILE A 235 -18.18 -34.70 -12.70
C ILE A 235 -18.51 -34.92 -11.23
N ILE A 236 -17.47 -35.20 -10.43
CA ILE A 236 -17.59 -35.44 -9.00
C ILE A 236 -16.79 -34.38 -8.25
N ILE A 237 -17.42 -33.69 -7.32
CA ILE A 237 -16.73 -32.83 -6.35
C ILE A 237 -16.46 -33.63 -5.09
N LYS A 238 -15.18 -33.79 -4.75
CA LYS A 238 -14.73 -34.35 -3.48
C LYS A 238 -14.49 -33.20 -2.50
N ARG A 239 -15.42 -33.02 -1.57
CA ARG A 239 -15.42 -31.92 -0.60
C ARG A 239 -15.13 -32.42 0.79
N LYS A 240 -14.24 -31.72 1.50
CA LYS A 240 -13.97 -32.01 2.90
C LYS A 240 -15.06 -31.42 3.79
N THR A 241 -15.72 -32.26 4.57
CA THR A 241 -16.73 -31.82 5.54
C THR A 241 -16.08 -31.20 6.79
N GLN A 242 -16.88 -30.53 7.62
CA GLN A 242 -16.41 -29.96 8.88
C GLN A 242 -15.81 -31.02 9.83
N ASN A 243 -16.24 -32.27 9.73
CA ASN A 243 -15.72 -33.39 10.53
C ASN A 243 -14.43 -34.00 9.94
N GLY A 244 -13.90 -33.45 8.84
CA GLY A 244 -12.69 -33.96 8.20
C GLY A 244 -12.88 -35.13 7.26
N SER A 245 -14.09 -35.70 7.12
CA SER A 245 -14.38 -36.75 6.14
C SER A 245 -14.52 -36.17 4.73
N LEU A 246 -14.22 -36.97 3.72
CA LEU A 246 -14.46 -36.63 2.31
C LEU A 246 -15.88 -37.05 1.94
N GLN A 247 -16.60 -36.12 1.33
CA GLN A 247 -17.92 -36.35 0.72
C GLN A 247 -17.75 -36.27 -0.80
N GLU A 248 -18.26 -37.23 -1.54
CA GLU A 248 -18.39 -37.19 -2.98
C GLU A 248 -19.78 -36.67 -3.36
N ILE A 249 -19.82 -35.69 -4.24
CA ILE A 249 -21.01 -34.97 -4.69
C ILE A 249 -21.04 -35.06 -6.22
N ASP A 250 -22.09 -35.70 -6.78
CA ASP A 250 -22.33 -35.57 -8.21
C ASP A 250 -22.63 -34.10 -8.54
N ALA A 251 -21.88 -33.51 -9.41
CA ALA A 251 -21.90 -32.07 -9.59
C ALA A 251 -22.47 -31.68 -10.94
N ASP A 252 -23.36 -30.72 -10.92
CA ASP A 252 -23.83 -30.02 -12.10
C ASP A 252 -22.85 -28.89 -12.53
N LEU A 253 -22.90 -28.51 -13.80
CA LEU A 253 -22.04 -27.45 -14.35
C LEU A 253 -22.21 -26.09 -13.64
N SER A 254 -23.37 -25.83 -13.06
CA SER A 254 -23.71 -24.60 -12.31
C SER A 254 -23.28 -24.63 -10.87
N ASP A 255 -22.88 -25.78 -10.34
CA ASP A 255 -22.60 -25.93 -8.92
C ASP A 255 -21.39 -25.07 -8.49
N PRO A 256 -21.48 -24.43 -7.31
CA PRO A 256 -20.40 -23.60 -6.80
C PRO A 256 -19.26 -24.46 -6.26
N ILE A 257 -18.04 -24.01 -6.55
CA ILE A 257 -16.82 -24.63 -6.05
C ILE A 257 -16.37 -23.89 -4.80
N LEU A 258 -16.03 -24.65 -3.76
CA LEU A 258 -15.53 -24.13 -2.51
C LEU A 258 -14.03 -24.35 -2.35
N LYS A 259 -13.46 -23.70 -1.34
CA LYS A 259 -12.06 -23.87 -0.97
C LYS A 259 -11.73 -25.35 -0.69
N ASP A 260 -10.60 -25.78 -1.24
CA ASP A 260 -10.06 -27.15 -1.10
C ASP A 260 -10.91 -28.24 -1.74
N ASP A 261 -11.91 -27.89 -2.56
CA ASP A 261 -12.63 -28.88 -3.38
C ASP A 261 -11.69 -29.53 -4.38
N VAL A 262 -11.90 -30.82 -4.61
CA VAL A 262 -11.20 -31.60 -5.62
C VAL A 262 -12.22 -32.09 -6.64
N ILE A 263 -12.10 -31.58 -7.86
CA ILE A 263 -13.01 -31.89 -8.98
C ILE A 263 -12.40 -33.05 -9.75
N PHE A 264 -13.15 -34.13 -9.89
CA PHE A 264 -12.81 -35.26 -10.74
C PHE A 264 -13.72 -35.26 -11.96
N VAL A 265 -13.12 -35.38 -13.14
CA VAL A 265 -13.84 -35.47 -14.42
C VAL A 265 -13.62 -36.86 -15.01
N ASP A 266 -14.72 -37.57 -15.14
CA ASP A 266 -14.70 -38.95 -15.62
C ASP A 266 -14.59 -39.03 -17.15
N GLU A 267 -14.24 -40.20 -17.64
CA GLU A 267 -14.28 -40.52 -19.08
C GLU A 267 -15.71 -40.92 -19.50
N ARG A 268 -16.05 -40.60 -20.74
CA ARG A 268 -17.30 -41.04 -21.31
C ARG A 268 -17.25 -42.51 -21.65
N TRP A 269 -18.29 -43.23 -21.31
CA TRP A 269 -18.50 -44.60 -21.80
C TRP A 269 -19.07 -44.53 -23.22
N PHE A 270 -18.49 -45.30 -24.12
CA PHE A 270 -18.95 -45.38 -25.54
C PHE A 270 -20.21 -46.21 -25.66
#